data_d8d175c352a4badc5770ec51a43428f8
#
_entry.id   d8d175c352a4badc5770ec51a43428f8
#
_cell.length_a   1.000
_cell.length_b   1.000
_cell.length_c   1.000
_cell.angle_alpha   90.00
_cell.angle_beta   90.00
_cell.angle_gamma   90.00
#
_symmetry.space_group_name_H-M   'P 1'
#
loop_
_entity.id
_entity.type
_entity.pdbx_description
1 polymer ?
#
loop_
_entity_poly.entity_id
_entity_poly.type
_entity_poly.pdbx_seq_one_letter_code
_entity_poly.pdbx_strand_id
1 'polypeptide(L)'
;LAAEGLFRASILADLAMIMADVAIGVAFYYLLKPVNQKLSLLAALFRLAQAATLGINLLMLLIALQLLTGDLYTAAVGPEAANALAYLFIVAHDIGYKLALVFFACSILIQGYLLYISRYVPRILSVLLIVASLTYFAYSLATVALVNYDAYAGMFEMALVFIALPAELLLALWLLIKGVNLEVSEQRNTVEQMPAEALSN
;
A
#
# COMPACT_ATOMS: atom_id res chain seq x y z
N LEU A 1 -21.43 -7.57 -21.33
CA LEU A 1 -20.90 -8.79 -20.68
C LEU A 1 -19.40 -8.73 -20.48
N ALA A 2 -18.57 -8.43 -21.55
CA ALA A 2 -17.12 -8.38 -21.42
C ALA A 2 -16.65 -7.24 -20.48
N ALA A 3 -17.19 -6.04 -20.61
CA ALA A 3 -16.86 -4.90 -19.75
C ALA A 3 -17.27 -5.14 -18.28
N GLU A 4 -18.41 -5.77 -18.05
CA GLU A 4 -18.85 -6.15 -16.71
C GLU A 4 -17.92 -7.21 -16.09
N GLY A 5 -17.51 -8.21 -16.88
CA GLY A 5 -16.57 -9.24 -16.43
C GLY A 5 -15.22 -8.64 -16.01
N LEU A 6 -14.69 -7.68 -16.76
CA LEU A 6 -13.47 -6.96 -16.42
C LEU A 6 -13.63 -6.12 -15.14
N PHE A 7 -14.77 -5.44 -14.99
CA PHE A 7 -15.03 -4.64 -13.79
C PHE A 7 -15.13 -5.51 -12.53
N ARG A 8 -15.81 -6.68 -12.62
CA ARG A 8 -15.84 -7.65 -11.51
C ARG A 8 -14.45 -8.22 -11.20
N ALA A 9 -13.64 -8.47 -12.24
CA ALA A 9 -12.27 -8.96 -12.07
C ALA A 9 -11.38 -7.92 -11.38
N SER A 10 -11.54 -6.62 -11.66
CA SER A 10 -10.79 -5.56 -10.97
C SER A 10 -11.14 -5.51 -9.46
N ILE A 11 -12.40 -5.63 -9.09
CA ILE A 11 -12.84 -5.68 -7.68
C ILE A 11 -12.20 -6.89 -6.96
N LEU A 12 -12.15 -8.06 -7.61
CA LEU A 12 -11.52 -9.25 -7.04
C LEU A 12 -10.00 -9.09 -6.92
N ALA A 13 -9.37 -8.42 -7.89
CA ALA A 13 -7.93 -8.11 -7.83
C ALA A 13 -7.61 -7.17 -6.67
N ASP A 14 -8.41 -6.11 -6.47
CA ASP A 14 -8.27 -5.20 -5.33
C ASP A 14 -8.44 -5.94 -3.99
N LEU A 15 -9.44 -6.83 -3.88
CA LEU A 15 -9.63 -7.64 -2.68
C LEU A 15 -8.40 -8.54 -2.41
N ALA A 16 -7.87 -9.19 -3.45
CA ALA A 16 -6.66 -10.02 -3.32
C ALA A 16 -5.45 -9.18 -2.90
N MET A 17 -5.29 -7.98 -3.46
CA MET A 17 -4.24 -7.03 -3.08
C MET A 17 -4.36 -6.62 -1.60
N ILE A 18 -5.55 -6.27 -1.12
CA ILE A 18 -5.80 -5.91 0.28
C ILE A 18 -5.42 -7.06 1.23
N MET A 19 -5.79 -8.29 0.88
CA MET A 19 -5.40 -9.47 1.68
C MET A 19 -3.88 -9.67 1.69
N ALA A 20 -3.21 -9.51 0.55
CA ALA A 20 -1.77 -9.58 0.45
C ALA A 20 -1.08 -8.48 1.27
N ASP A 21 -1.62 -7.27 1.30
CA ASP A 21 -1.10 -6.16 2.09
C ASP A 21 -1.07 -6.47 3.59
N VAL A 22 -2.13 -7.07 4.12
CA VAL A 22 -2.18 -7.52 5.52
C VAL A 22 -1.09 -8.58 5.78
N ALA A 23 -0.98 -9.59 4.91
CA ALA A 23 0.00 -10.65 5.04
C ALA A 23 1.44 -10.11 4.99
N ILE A 24 1.73 -9.19 4.05
CA ILE A 24 3.02 -8.51 3.93
C ILE A 24 3.30 -7.66 5.17
N GLY A 25 2.30 -6.96 5.71
CA GLY A 25 2.43 -6.18 6.94
C GLY A 25 2.87 -7.04 8.13
N VAL A 26 2.26 -8.22 8.29
CA VAL A 26 2.63 -9.20 9.32
C VAL A 26 4.04 -9.75 9.08
N ALA A 27 4.37 -10.12 7.84
CA ALA A 27 5.68 -10.66 7.50
C ALA A 27 6.81 -9.65 7.82
N PHE A 28 6.65 -8.38 7.41
CA PHE A 28 7.62 -7.33 7.73
C PHE A 28 7.67 -7.01 9.22
N TYR A 29 6.57 -7.11 9.95
CA TYR A 29 6.59 -6.97 11.40
C TYR A 29 7.53 -7.98 12.04
N TYR A 30 7.37 -9.27 11.74
CA TYR A 30 8.24 -10.30 12.29
C TYR A 30 9.70 -10.16 11.84
N LEU A 31 9.93 -9.81 10.58
CA LEU A 31 11.27 -9.60 10.04
C LEU A 31 12.00 -8.43 10.72
N LEU A 32 11.29 -7.32 10.98
CA LEU A 32 11.90 -6.08 11.46
C LEU A 32 11.78 -5.88 12.98
N LYS A 33 11.00 -6.72 13.67
CA LYS A 33 10.85 -6.69 15.12
C LYS A 33 12.19 -6.75 15.86
N PRO A 34 13.20 -7.61 15.50
CA PRO A 34 14.50 -7.62 16.16
C PRO A 34 15.33 -6.36 15.92
N VAL A 35 15.00 -5.55 14.91
CA VAL A 35 15.68 -4.28 14.62
C VAL A 35 15.16 -3.17 15.53
N ASN A 36 13.85 -2.99 15.55
CA ASN A 36 13.14 -2.09 16.46
C ASN A 36 11.66 -2.48 16.52
N GLN A 37 11.27 -3.12 17.62
CA GLN A 37 9.92 -3.64 17.81
C GLN A 37 8.84 -2.55 17.72
N LYS A 38 9.08 -1.35 18.30
CA LYS A 38 8.08 -0.27 18.31
C LYS A 38 7.84 0.29 16.91
N LEU A 39 8.91 0.56 16.16
CA LEU A 39 8.81 1.07 14.78
C LEU A 39 8.27 0.00 13.84
N SER A 40 8.66 -1.28 14.01
CA SER A 40 8.12 -2.38 13.22
C SER A 40 6.61 -2.54 13.44
N LEU A 41 6.16 -2.45 14.70
CA LEU A 41 4.73 -2.47 15.02
C LEU A 41 4.00 -1.27 14.39
N LEU A 42 4.57 -0.07 14.49
CA LEU A 42 3.98 1.13 13.91
C LEU A 42 3.83 1.01 12.38
N ALA A 43 4.84 0.48 11.69
CA ALA A 43 4.75 0.21 10.25
C ALA A 43 3.64 -0.78 9.91
N ALA A 44 3.50 -1.86 10.69
CA ALA A 44 2.43 -2.84 10.51
C ALA A 44 1.04 -2.24 10.76
N LEU A 45 0.89 -1.36 11.77
CA LEU A 45 -0.37 -0.66 12.05
C LEU A 45 -0.75 0.29 10.92
N PHE A 46 0.21 1.03 10.34
CA PHE A 46 -0.06 1.85 9.16
C PHE A 46 -0.47 1.00 7.96
N ARG A 47 0.14 -0.17 7.75
CA ARG A 47 -0.26 -1.11 6.69
C ARG A 47 -1.67 -1.63 6.91
N LEU A 48 -2.03 -1.96 8.16
CA LEU A 48 -3.37 -2.39 8.51
C LEU A 48 -4.40 -1.26 8.32
N ALA A 49 -4.06 -0.03 8.71
CA ALA A 49 -4.92 1.14 8.48
C ALA A 49 -5.17 1.37 6.97
N GLN A 50 -4.12 1.25 6.14
CA GLN A 50 -4.26 1.29 4.68
C GLN A 50 -5.21 0.20 4.19
N ALA A 51 -4.98 -1.06 4.56
CA ALA A 51 -5.80 -2.19 4.14
C ALA A 51 -7.27 -2.04 4.57
N ALA A 52 -7.52 -1.56 5.79
CA ALA A 52 -8.86 -1.27 6.28
C ALA A 52 -9.54 -0.14 5.48
N THR A 53 -8.81 0.93 5.19
CA THR A 53 -9.31 2.05 4.37
C THR A 53 -9.66 1.58 2.96
N LEU A 54 -8.79 0.78 2.32
CA LEU A 54 -9.05 0.21 0.99
C LEU A 54 -10.23 -0.76 1.01
N GLY A 55 -10.37 -1.58 2.07
CA GLY A 55 -11.50 -2.48 2.23
C GLY A 55 -12.85 -1.74 2.29
N ILE A 56 -12.91 -0.63 3.03
CA ILE A 56 -14.10 0.24 3.06
C ILE A 56 -14.28 0.93 1.70
N ASN A 57 -13.20 1.40 1.10
CA ASN A 57 -13.22 2.08 -0.19
C ASN A 57 -13.72 1.17 -1.32
N LEU A 58 -13.49 -0.14 -1.24
CA LEU A 58 -13.97 -1.13 -2.22
C LEU A 58 -15.50 -1.15 -2.32
N LEU A 59 -16.22 -0.73 -1.26
CA LEU A 59 -17.70 -0.58 -1.30
C LEU A 59 -18.14 0.40 -2.38
N MET A 60 -17.33 1.41 -2.73
CA MET A 60 -17.66 2.37 -3.79
C MET A 60 -17.77 1.66 -5.16
N LEU A 61 -16.83 0.75 -5.48
CA LEU A 61 -16.90 -0.04 -6.70
C LEU A 61 -18.07 -1.03 -6.69
N LEU A 62 -18.38 -1.63 -5.54
CA LEU A 62 -19.53 -2.53 -5.42
C LEU A 62 -20.85 -1.78 -5.62
N ILE A 63 -20.99 -0.55 -5.09
CA ILE A 63 -22.16 0.30 -5.32
C ILE A 63 -22.23 0.69 -6.80
N ALA A 64 -21.13 1.11 -7.41
CA ALA A 64 -21.08 1.43 -8.84
C ALA A 64 -21.51 0.24 -9.70
N LEU A 65 -21.03 -0.98 -9.37
CA LEU A 65 -21.45 -2.21 -10.05
C LEU A 65 -22.95 -2.43 -9.95
N GLN A 66 -23.54 -2.27 -8.76
CA GLN A 66 -24.99 -2.42 -8.54
C GLN A 66 -25.82 -1.41 -9.34
N LEU A 67 -25.34 -0.16 -9.43
CA LEU A 67 -26.00 0.90 -10.22
C LEU A 67 -25.95 0.59 -11.73
N LEU A 68 -24.87 -0.03 -12.20
CA LEU A 68 -24.69 -0.35 -13.62
C LEU A 68 -25.39 -1.63 -14.06
N THR A 69 -25.63 -2.57 -13.15
CA THR A 69 -26.17 -3.91 -13.48
C THR A 69 -27.52 -4.19 -12.85
N GLY A 70 -27.96 -3.36 -11.90
CA GLY A 70 -29.19 -3.60 -11.15
C GLY A 70 -30.41 -2.95 -11.80
N ASP A 71 -31.34 -3.76 -12.33
CA ASP A 71 -32.59 -3.30 -12.92
C ASP A 71 -33.42 -2.45 -11.97
N LEU A 72 -33.41 -2.76 -10.67
CA LEU A 72 -34.15 -2.04 -9.64
C LEU A 72 -33.76 -0.57 -9.55
N TYR A 73 -32.45 -0.29 -9.57
CA TYR A 73 -31.92 1.07 -9.46
C TYR A 73 -32.17 1.85 -10.74
N THR A 74 -31.93 1.20 -11.89
CA THR A 74 -32.17 1.79 -13.21
C THR A 74 -33.65 2.13 -13.41
N ALA A 75 -34.57 1.27 -12.94
CA ALA A 75 -36.00 1.52 -12.98
C ALA A 75 -36.42 2.66 -12.03
N ALA A 76 -35.78 2.80 -10.88
CA ALA A 76 -36.12 3.83 -9.88
C ALA A 76 -35.65 5.24 -10.25
N VAL A 77 -34.45 5.38 -10.78
CA VAL A 77 -33.82 6.72 -11.02
C VAL A 77 -33.64 7.04 -12.52
N GLY A 78 -33.84 6.07 -13.39
CA GLY A 78 -33.56 6.18 -14.82
C GLY A 78 -32.08 5.86 -15.17
N PRO A 79 -31.82 5.42 -16.41
CA PRO A 79 -30.49 4.95 -16.82
C PRO A 79 -29.42 6.05 -16.79
N GLU A 80 -29.76 7.28 -17.13
CA GLU A 80 -28.83 8.41 -17.13
C GLU A 80 -28.36 8.75 -15.72
N ALA A 81 -29.29 8.83 -14.77
CA ALA A 81 -28.96 9.12 -13.38
C ALA A 81 -28.19 7.95 -12.73
N ALA A 82 -28.53 6.70 -13.02
CA ALA A 82 -27.81 5.53 -12.55
C ALA A 82 -26.35 5.54 -13.04
N ASN A 83 -26.11 5.85 -14.32
CA ASN A 83 -24.77 5.97 -14.89
C ASN A 83 -23.97 7.13 -14.27
N ALA A 84 -24.59 8.30 -14.07
CA ALA A 84 -23.93 9.44 -13.43
C ALA A 84 -23.54 9.13 -11.97
N LEU A 85 -24.40 8.46 -11.21
CA LEU A 85 -24.11 8.02 -9.85
C LEU A 85 -22.99 6.98 -9.83
N ALA A 86 -23.05 5.98 -10.72
CA ALA A 86 -22.00 4.97 -10.81
C ALA A 86 -20.63 5.61 -11.09
N TYR A 87 -20.58 6.58 -12.01
CA TYR A 87 -19.34 7.33 -12.26
C TYR A 87 -18.85 8.10 -11.03
N LEU A 88 -19.77 8.74 -10.29
CA LEU A 88 -19.42 9.43 -9.03
C LEU A 88 -18.76 8.47 -8.02
N PHE A 89 -19.31 7.25 -7.86
CA PHE A 89 -18.72 6.26 -6.97
C PHE A 89 -17.35 5.76 -7.44
N ILE A 90 -17.14 5.62 -8.75
CA ILE A 90 -15.82 5.28 -9.31
C ILE A 90 -14.79 6.39 -9.01
N VAL A 91 -15.17 7.65 -9.17
CA VAL A 91 -14.32 8.80 -8.81
C VAL A 91 -14.06 8.85 -7.31
N ALA A 92 -15.07 8.58 -6.48
CA ALA A 92 -14.93 8.51 -5.03
C ALA A 92 -13.95 7.40 -4.60
N HIS A 93 -13.99 6.24 -5.30
CA HIS A 93 -13.03 5.17 -5.09
C HIS A 93 -11.59 5.62 -5.39
N ASP A 94 -11.35 6.29 -6.51
CA ASP A 94 -10.02 6.82 -6.87
C ASP A 94 -9.47 7.78 -5.81
N ILE A 95 -10.30 8.70 -5.31
CA ILE A 95 -9.94 9.62 -4.23
C ILE A 95 -9.63 8.85 -2.93
N GLY A 96 -10.47 7.90 -2.56
CA GLY A 96 -10.29 7.07 -1.36
C GLY A 96 -9.03 6.21 -1.44
N TYR A 97 -8.69 5.72 -2.63
CA TYR A 97 -7.44 4.99 -2.86
C TYR A 97 -6.22 5.87 -2.61
N LYS A 98 -6.20 7.09 -3.15
CA LYS A 98 -5.14 8.08 -2.92
C LYS A 98 -4.99 8.43 -1.44
N LEU A 99 -6.09 8.54 -0.70
CA LEU A 99 -6.07 8.75 0.75
C LEU A 99 -5.44 7.56 1.49
N ALA A 100 -5.76 6.33 1.11
CA ALA A 100 -5.16 5.13 1.71
C ALA A 100 -3.65 5.05 1.49
N LEU A 101 -3.14 5.57 0.36
CA LEU A 101 -1.71 5.62 0.05
C LEU A 101 -0.89 6.48 1.03
N VAL A 102 -1.51 7.41 1.77
CA VAL A 102 -0.82 8.15 2.85
C VAL A 102 -0.37 7.18 3.95
N PHE A 103 -1.24 6.27 4.37
CA PHE A 103 -0.90 5.25 5.37
C PHE A 103 0.14 4.26 4.82
N PHE A 104 0.01 3.88 3.56
CA PHE A 104 1.00 3.07 2.86
C PHE A 104 2.38 3.72 2.88
N ALA A 105 2.46 5.00 2.50
CA ALA A 105 3.69 5.77 2.50
C ALA A 105 4.35 5.82 3.90
N CYS A 106 3.57 6.03 4.97
CA CYS A 106 4.07 5.95 6.34
C CYS A 106 4.67 4.56 6.64
N SER A 107 3.98 3.49 6.24
CA SER A 107 4.43 2.13 6.47
C SER A 107 5.76 1.86 5.77
N ILE A 108 5.85 2.12 4.46
CA ILE A 108 7.07 1.83 3.69
C ILE A 108 8.23 2.77 4.03
N LEU A 109 7.96 3.99 4.50
CA LEU A 109 9.00 4.89 5.03
C LEU A 109 9.72 4.24 6.22
N ILE A 110 8.94 3.77 7.19
CA ILE A 110 9.48 3.12 8.38
C ILE A 110 10.17 1.81 8.01
N GLN A 111 9.57 1.00 7.12
CA GLN A 111 10.19 -0.23 6.63
C GLN A 111 11.54 0.05 5.93
N GLY A 112 11.58 1.05 5.05
CA GLY A 112 12.80 1.48 4.36
C GLY A 112 13.89 1.91 5.34
N TYR A 113 13.54 2.68 6.36
CA TYR A 113 14.46 3.07 7.43
C TYR A 113 14.98 1.85 8.21
N LEU A 114 14.11 0.94 8.64
CA LEU A 114 14.50 -0.25 9.38
C LEU A 114 15.36 -1.20 8.54
N LEU A 115 15.05 -1.38 7.27
CA LEU A 115 15.87 -2.15 6.33
C LEU A 115 17.24 -1.51 6.11
N TYR A 116 17.33 -0.16 6.09
CA TYR A 116 18.58 0.56 5.95
C TYR A 116 19.53 0.34 7.14
N ILE A 117 19.01 0.44 8.37
CA ILE A 117 19.83 0.28 9.58
C ILE A 117 20.13 -1.18 9.91
N SER A 118 19.25 -2.12 9.50
CA SER A 118 19.44 -3.55 9.73
C SER A 118 20.44 -4.19 8.81
N ARG A 119 20.62 -3.67 7.60
CA ARG A 119 21.41 -4.27 6.51
C ARG A 119 20.90 -5.66 6.08
N TYR A 120 19.63 -5.97 6.32
CA TYR A 120 19.02 -7.22 5.87
C TYR A 120 18.98 -7.33 4.35
N VAL A 121 18.92 -6.20 3.68
CA VAL A 121 19.01 -6.06 2.22
C VAL A 121 20.06 -5.00 1.86
N PRO A 122 20.54 -4.95 0.60
CA PRO A 122 21.43 -3.88 0.15
C PRO A 122 20.84 -2.50 0.43
N ARG A 123 21.65 -1.61 0.99
CA ARG A 123 21.24 -0.24 1.37
C ARG A 123 20.55 0.52 0.24
N ILE A 124 20.95 0.28 -0.99
CA ILE A 124 20.34 0.93 -2.16
C ILE A 124 18.85 0.62 -2.26
N LEU A 125 18.42 -0.62 -2.00
CA LEU A 125 17.00 -0.99 -2.02
C LEU A 125 16.23 -0.29 -0.90
N SER A 126 16.83 -0.15 0.27
CA SER A 126 16.21 0.58 1.39
C SER A 126 16.05 2.07 1.08
N VAL A 127 17.05 2.69 0.45
CA VAL A 127 16.98 4.09 0.02
C VAL A 127 15.93 4.28 -1.07
N LEU A 128 15.87 3.37 -2.05
CA LEU A 128 14.83 3.40 -3.09
C LEU A 128 13.43 3.31 -2.48
N LEU A 129 13.25 2.47 -1.46
CA LEU A 129 11.96 2.35 -0.76
C LEU A 129 11.59 3.65 0.00
N ILE A 130 12.56 4.33 0.61
CA ILE A 130 12.35 5.64 1.24
C ILE A 130 11.95 6.68 0.20
N VAL A 131 12.61 6.71 -0.95
CA VAL A 131 12.27 7.62 -2.06
C VAL A 131 10.87 7.31 -2.61
N ALA A 132 10.52 6.03 -2.77
CA ALA A 132 9.18 5.60 -3.16
C ALA A 132 8.12 6.11 -2.17
N SER A 133 8.38 6.02 -0.87
CA SER A 133 7.47 6.55 0.16
C SER A 133 7.21 8.05 -0.01
N LEU A 134 8.25 8.84 -0.26
CA LEU A 134 8.10 10.28 -0.49
C LEU A 134 7.31 10.57 -1.78
N THR A 135 7.46 9.74 -2.80
CA THR A 135 6.67 9.83 -4.04
C THR A 135 5.19 9.58 -3.77
N TYR A 136 4.86 8.54 -2.97
CA TYR A 136 3.46 8.28 -2.56
C TYR A 136 2.88 9.41 -1.72
N PHE A 137 3.65 9.98 -0.78
CA PHE A 137 3.22 11.16 -0.03
C PHE A 137 2.92 12.33 -0.94
N ALA A 138 3.85 12.66 -1.86
CA ALA A 138 3.68 13.78 -2.78
C ALA A 138 2.43 13.59 -3.65
N TYR A 139 2.23 12.39 -4.22
CA TYR A 139 1.06 12.05 -5.01
C TYR A 139 -0.25 12.23 -4.24
N SER A 140 -0.34 11.63 -3.05
CA SER A 140 -1.56 11.65 -2.25
C SER A 140 -1.89 13.04 -1.71
N LEU A 141 -0.90 13.76 -1.19
CA LEU A 141 -1.11 15.10 -0.64
C LEU A 141 -1.40 16.14 -1.72
N ALA A 142 -0.77 16.00 -2.90
CA ALA A 142 -1.02 16.89 -4.02
C ALA A 142 -2.49 16.86 -4.47
N THR A 143 -3.14 15.69 -4.42
CA THR A 143 -4.56 15.53 -4.76
C THR A 143 -5.47 16.43 -3.92
N VAL A 144 -5.12 16.68 -2.64
CA VAL A 144 -5.90 17.53 -1.73
C VAL A 144 -5.39 18.96 -1.70
N ALA A 145 -4.08 19.15 -1.78
CA ALA A 145 -3.44 20.47 -1.59
C ALA A 145 -3.44 21.34 -2.85
N LEU A 146 -3.42 20.75 -4.04
CA LEU A 146 -3.33 21.53 -5.29
C LEU A 146 -4.71 21.82 -5.86
N VAL A 147 -5.03 23.10 -6.02
CA VAL A 147 -6.30 23.55 -6.62
C VAL A 147 -6.44 23.06 -8.07
N ASN A 148 -5.33 22.97 -8.82
CA ASN A 148 -5.30 22.53 -10.22
C ASN A 148 -4.58 21.18 -10.35
N TYR A 149 -4.90 20.20 -9.50
CA TYR A 149 -4.25 18.89 -9.48
C TYR A 149 -4.25 18.23 -10.85
N ASP A 150 -5.35 18.30 -11.59
CA ASP A 150 -5.50 17.65 -12.92
C ASP A 150 -4.43 18.10 -13.93
N ALA A 151 -3.95 19.34 -13.84
CA ALA A 151 -2.88 19.84 -14.70
C ALA A 151 -1.51 19.14 -14.42
N TYR A 152 -1.33 18.58 -13.25
CA TYR A 152 -0.09 17.94 -12.80
C TYR A 152 -0.23 16.43 -12.55
N ALA A 153 -1.45 15.88 -12.64
CA ALA A 153 -1.74 14.47 -12.33
C ALA A 153 -0.79 13.51 -13.05
N GLY A 154 -0.61 13.69 -14.36
CA GLY A 154 0.30 12.87 -15.17
C GLY A 154 1.76 12.90 -14.70
N MET A 155 2.24 14.00 -14.14
CA MET A 155 3.60 14.09 -13.59
C MET A 155 3.74 13.21 -12.33
N PHE A 156 2.76 13.25 -11.43
CA PHE A 156 2.75 12.43 -10.22
C PHE A 156 2.59 10.94 -10.54
N GLU A 157 1.72 10.60 -11.51
CA GLU A 157 1.55 9.23 -11.98
C GLU A 157 2.84 8.68 -12.61
N MET A 158 3.52 9.47 -13.44
CA MET A 158 4.82 9.08 -13.98
C MET A 158 5.85 8.86 -12.87
N ALA A 159 5.88 9.69 -11.83
CA ALA A 159 6.76 9.49 -10.70
C ALA A 159 6.48 8.16 -9.97
N LEU A 160 5.21 7.78 -9.80
CA LEU A 160 4.85 6.46 -9.25
C LEU A 160 5.36 5.32 -10.13
N VAL A 161 5.14 5.40 -11.45
CA VAL A 161 5.53 4.35 -12.40
C VAL A 161 7.05 4.20 -12.51
N PHE A 162 7.81 5.31 -12.51
CA PHE A 162 9.26 5.26 -12.74
C PHE A 162 10.11 5.25 -11.47
N ILE A 163 9.56 5.62 -10.32
CA ILE A 163 10.29 5.67 -9.05
C ILE A 163 9.74 4.64 -8.06
N ALA A 164 8.45 4.72 -7.73
CA ALA A 164 7.87 3.91 -6.66
C ALA A 164 7.75 2.44 -7.06
N LEU A 165 7.14 2.15 -8.20
CA LEU A 165 6.94 0.78 -8.69
C LEU A 165 8.26 0.01 -8.87
N PRO A 166 9.31 0.55 -9.52
CA PRO A 166 10.59 -0.15 -9.62
C PRO A 166 11.25 -0.40 -8.26
N ALA A 167 11.15 0.53 -7.30
CA ALA A 167 11.72 0.36 -5.98
C ALA A 167 11.11 -0.84 -5.23
N GLU A 168 9.78 -0.97 -5.28
CA GLU A 168 9.06 -2.08 -4.65
C GLU A 168 9.31 -3.40 -5.37
N LEU A 169 9.30 -3.40 -6.71
CA LEU A 169 9.57 -4.60 -7.50
C LEU A 169 10.99 -5.11 -7.28
N LEU A 170 11.99 -4.22 -7.24
CA LEU A 170 13.37 -4.60 -6.97
C LEU A 170 13.53 -5.19 -5.57
N LEU A 171 12.88 -4.62 -4.56
CA LEU A 171 12.89 -5.16 -3.21
C LEU A 171 12.20 -6.53 -3.17
N ALA A 172 11.03 -6.67 -3.80
CA ALA A 172 10.28 -7.93 -3.86
C ALA A 172 11.10 -9.02 -4.55
N LEU A 173 11.69 -8.73 -5.71
CA LEU A 173 12.55 -9.66 -6.45
C LEU A 173 13.79 -10.03 -5.64
N TRP A 174 14.41 -9.06 -4.97
CA TRP A 174 15.55 -9.35 -4.08
C TRP A 174 15.17 -10.32 -2.98
N LEU A 175 14.07 -10.06 -2.27
CA LEU A 175 13.59 -10.92 -1.18
C LEU A 175 13.21 -12.32 -1.66
N LEU A 176 12.64 -12.45 -2.86
CA LEU A 176 12.28 -13.75 -3.45
C LEU A 176 13.50 -14.56 -3.89
N ILE A 177 14.53 -13.90 -4.46
CA ILE A 177 15.69 -14.60 -5.06
C ILE A 177 16.83 -14.77 -4.06
N LYS A 178 17.14 -13.74 -3.29
CA LYS A 178 18.29 -13.70 -2.37
C LYS A 178 17.89 -13.83 -0.90
N GLY A 179 16.66 -13.45 -0.56
CA GLY A 179 16.22 -13.39 0.83
C GLY A 179 16.89 -12.24 1.60
N VAL A 180 16.88 -12.37 2.93
CA VAL A 180 17.58 -11.48 3.86
C VAL A 180 18.98 -11.98 4.16
N ASN A 181 19.87 -11.09 4.60
CA ASN A 181 21.20 -11.49 5.09
C ASN A 181 21.04 -12.28 6.38
N LEU A 182 21.23 -13.61 6.30
CA LEU A 182 20.96 -14.54 7.40
C LEU A 182 21.93 -14.32 8.58
N GLU A 183 23.20 -14.05 8.34
CA GLU A 183 24.18 -13.81 9.40
C GLU A 183 23.78 -12.63 10.30
N VAL A 184 23.36 -11.51 9.68
CA VAL A 184 22.90 -10.33 10.41
C VAL A 184 21.58 -10.58 11.10
N SER A 185 20.69 -11.35 10.49
CA SER A 185 19.39 -11.70 11.05
C SER A 185 19.54 -12.60 12.27
N GLU A 186 20.38 -13.64 12.20
CA GLU A 186 20.64 -14.57 13.30
C GLU A 186 21.30 -13.88 14.49
N GLN A 187 22.31 -13.04 14.26
CA GLN A 187 22.96 -12.26 15.32
C GLN A 187 21.96 -11.39 16.08
N ARG A 188 21.04 -10.72 15.38
CA ARG A 188 20.02 -9.88 16.03
C ARG A 188 19.01 -10.72 16.83
N ASN A 189 18.55 -11.83 16.29
CA ASN A 189 17.63 -12.73 17.00
C ASN A 189 18.27 -13.31 18.28
N THR A 190 19.55 -13.62 18.21
CA THR A 190 20.31 -14.12 19.38
C THR A 190 20.39 -13.06 20.47
N VAL A 191 20.70 -11.81 20.11
CA VAL A 191 20.74 -10.67 21.06
C VAL A 191 19.38 -10.42 21.69
N GLU A 192 18.28 -10.49 20.92
CA GLU A 192 16.91 -10.30 21.47
C GLU A 192 16.53 -11.42 22.47
N GLN A 193 17.07 -12.62 22.32
CA GLN A 193 16.81 -13.76 23.19
C GLN A 193 17.72 -13.81 24.44
N MET A 194 18.77 -12.98 24.49
CA MET A 194 19.64 -12.92 25.66
C MET A 194 18.92 -12.29 26.86
N PRO A 195 19.03 -12.87 28.06
CA PRO A 195 18.51 -12.25 29.28
C PRO A 195 19.09 -10.86 29.50
N ALA A 196 18.28 -9.91 29.98
CA ALA A 196 18.71 -8.52 30.22
C ALA A 196 19.95 -8.41 31.12
N GLU A 197 20.18 -9.38 31.98
CA GLU A 197 21.36 -9.49 32.87
C GLU A 197 22.67 -9.72 32.09
N ALA A 198 22.62 -10.38 30.92
CA ALA A 198 23.80 -10.64 30.10
C ALA A 198 24.24 -9.43 29.25
N LEU A 199 23.39 -8.40 29.13
CA LEU A 199 23.67 -7.17 28.35
C LEU A 199 24.23 -6.04 29.22
N SER A 200 24.31 -6.20 30.56
CA SER A 200 24.72 -5.17 31.52
C SER A 200 26.19 -5.31 32.02
N ASN A 201 26.90 -6.33 31.55
CA ASN A 201 28.34 -6.54 31.79
C ASN A 201 29.13 -6.23 30.55
#